data_7ce4b38f928c13cc8c57b0f6bf28e664
#
_entry.id   7ce4b38f928c13cc8c57b0f6bf28e664
#
_cell.length_a   1.000
_cell.length_b   1.000
_cell.length_c   1.000
_cell.angle_alpha   90.00
_cell.angle_beta   90.00
_cell.angle_gamma   90.00
#
_symmetry.space_group_name_H-M   'P 1'
#
loop_
_entity.id
_entity.type
_entity.pdbx_description
1 polymer ?
#
loop_
_entity_poly.entity_id
_entity_poly.type
_entity_poly.pdbx_seq_one_letter_code
_entity_poly.pdbx_strand_id
1 'polypeptide(L)'
;NGIVPEKKKKSPIVYILIAAAAICIIGGIIFFKTRPEVIDLQEYVTCDISGYDGYGTAYLDIKEDKLVNDVYTIASEKKGLTYVTPEDFVTGLGINFKISKDSRLSNGDKVKIKFIFDNKKVKEYGIKFKGETKEIKVEKLKKVKKVDIFKKLKLKFSGDAPEAYTDGDVTLK
;
A
#
# COMPACT_ATOMS: atom_id res chain seq x y z
N ASN A 1 24.77 43.77 63.80
CA ASN A 1 24.22 44.37 62.61
C ASN A 1 24.11 43.26 61.53
N GLY A 2 22.90 42.66 61.49
CA GLY A 2 22.60 41.67 60.46
C GLY A 2 22.16 42.36 59.16
N ILE A 3 22.93 42.15 58.06
CA ILE A 3 22.57 42.63 56.76
C ILE A 3 21.49 41.66 56.23
N VAL A 4 20.24 42.14 56.17
CA VAL A 4 19.14 41.42 55.55
C VAL A 4 19.32 41.55 54.03
N PRO A 5 19.47 40.46 53.24
CA PRO A 5 19.64 40.59 51.86
C PRO A 5 18.35 41.11 51.18
N GLU A 6 18.44 42.25 50.53
CA GLU A 6 17.36 42.89 49.80
C GLU A 6 16.93 42.01 48.62
N LYS A 7 15.71 41.46 48.66
CA LYS A 7 15.14 40.70 47.55
C LYS A 7 14.94 41.63 46.35
N LYS A 8 15.83 41.56 45.35
CA LYS A 8 15.67 42.26 44.08
C LYS A 8 14.32 41.86 43.43
N LYS A 9 13.39 42.80 43.34
CA LYS A 9 12.13 42.62 42.60
C LYS A 9 12.48 42.36 41.15
N LYS A 10 12.11 41.17 40.63
CA LYS A 10 12.29 40.84 39.23
C LYS A 10 11.47 41.82 38.37
N SER A 11 12.07 42.33 37.29
CA SER A 11 11.43 43.23 36.34
C SER A 11 10.15 42.64 35.79
N PRO A 12 9.04 43.40 35.61
CA PRO A 12 7.81 42.93 35.03
C PRO A 12 8.02 42.32 33.61
N ILE A 13 9.06 42.77 32.90
CA ILE A 13 9.46 42.22 31.60
C ILE A 13 9.82 40.73 31.69
N VAL A 14 10.45 40.28 32.78
CA VAL A 14 10.79 38.85 32.98
C VAL A 14 9.53 37.98 33.10
N TYR A 15 8.48 38.46 33.74
CA TYR A 15 7.23 37.74 33.88
C TYR A 15 6.47 37.66 32.50
N ILE A 16 6.53 38.75 31.74
CA ILE A 16 5.94 38.78 30.38
C ILE A 16 6.66 37.78 29.46
N LEU A 17 7.99 37.70 29.51
CA LEU A 17 8.76 36.73 28.70
C LEU A 17 8.48 35.30 29.12
N ILE A 18 8.35 35.00 30.39
CA ILE A 18 7.99 33.66 30.89
C ILE A 18 6.59 33.28 30.43
N ALA A 19 5.62 34.20 30.52
CA ALA A 19 4.26 33.98 30.08
C ALA A 19 4.20 33.70 28.55
N ALA A 20 4.91 34.49 27.76
CA ALA A 20 5.02 34.30 26.31
C ALA A 20 5.63 32.94 25.96
N ALA A 21 6.71 32.54 26.64
CA ALA A 21 7.33 31.22 26.44
C ALA A 21 6.37 30.09 26.81
N ALA A 22 5.62 30.20 27.89
CA ALA A 22 4.62 29.21 28.29
C ALA A 22 3.50 29.06 27.25
N ILE A 23 3.01 30.18 26.72
CA ILE A 23 1.99 30.16 25.63
C ILE A 23 2.52 29.47 24.37
N CYS A 24 3.77 29.75 23.97
CA CYS A 24 4.41 29.12 22.84
C CYS A 24 4.55 27.60 23.03
N ILE A 25 4.94 27.16 24.21
CA ILE A 25 5.07 25.72 24.55
C ILE A 25 3.69 25.04 24.49
N ILE A 26 2.69 25.63 25.15
CA ILE A 26 1.32 25.08 25.19
C ILE A 26 0.74 25.04 23.74
N GLY A 27 0.88 26.14 23.01
CA GLY A 27 0.46 26.23 21.61
C GLY A 27 1.16 25.21 20.71
N GLY A 28 2.46 25.01 20.91
CA GLY A 28 3.23 23.98 20.23
C GLY A 28 2.72 22.55 20.51
N ILE A 29 2.49 22.22 21.78
CA ILE A 29 1.95 20.91 22.19
C ILE A 29 0.57 20.67 21.59
N ILE A 30 -0.33 21.66 21.62
CA ILE A 30 -1.67 21.55 21.04
C ILE A 30 -1.55 21.36 19.52
N PHE A 31 -0.71 22.14 18.85
CA PHE A 31 -0.50 22.04 17.41
C PHE A 31 -0.01 20.65 16.99
N PHE A 32 0.98 20.08 17.70
CA PHE A 32 1.47 18.73 17.40
C PHE A 32 0.42 17.66 17.68
N LYS A 33 -0.38 17.77 18.74
CA LYS A 33 -1.44 16.80 19.05
C LYS A 33 -2.61 16.87 18.07
N THR A 34 -2.94 18.04 17.54
CA THR A 34 -4.08 18.22 16.62
C THR A 34 -3.72 17.99 15.16
N ARG A 35 -2.44 18.02 14.81
CA ARG A 35 -2.00 17.75 13.43
C ARG A 35 -2.26 16.28 13.06
N PRO A 36 -2.90 16.02 11.91
CA PRO A 36 -3.11 14.64 11.46
C PRO A 36 -1.78 13.97 11.15
N GLU A 37 -1.66 12.72 11.56
CA GLU A 37 -0.53 11.87 11.18
C GLU A 37 -0.73 11.37 9.76
N VAL A 38 0.34 11.42 8.95
CA VAL A 38 0.27 11.06 7.53
C VAL A 38 0.84 9.66 7.33
N ILE A 39 -0.01 8.75 6.84
CA ILE A 39 0.38 7.39 6.47
C ILE A 39 0.39 7.27 4.94
N ASP A 40 1.51 6.86 4.36
CA ASP A 40 1.60 6.59 2.93
C ASP A 40 1.21 5.14 2.64
N LEU A 41 0.01 4.94 2.09
CA LEU A 41 -0.52 3.60 1.79
C LEU A 41 0.33 2.83 0.76
N GLN A 42 1.14 3.52 -0.02
CA GLN A 42 2.01 2.87 -1.02
C GLN A 42 3.13 2.04 -0.39
N GLU A 43 3.50 2.30 0.88
CA GLU A 43 4.53 1.57 1.61
C GLU A 43 4.07 0.18 2.08
N TYR A 44 2.76 -0.01 2.17
CA TYR A 44 2.13 -1.25 2.65
C TYR A 44 1.77 -2.22 1.55
N VAL A 45 1.96 -1.84 0.28
CA VAL A 45 1.57 -2.66 -0.86
C VAL A 45 2.74 -2.85 -1.80
N THR A 46 3.04 -4.11 -2.09
CA THR A 46 3.89 -4.53 -3.20
C THR A 46 3.05 -5.25 -4.25
N CYS A 47 3.55 -5.32 -5.47
CA CYS A 47 2.89 -6.02 -6.55
C CYS A 47 3.93 -6.80 -7.33
N ASP A 48 3.82 -8.11 -7.26
CA ASP A 48 4.67 -9.03 -7.99
C ASP A 48 4.02 -9.37 -9.34
N ILE A 49 4.78 -9.20 -10.41
CA ILE A 49 4.33 -9.47 -11.76
C ILE A 49 5.20 -10.58 -12.36
N SER A 50 4.55 -11.64 -12.81
CA SER A 50 5.22 -12.81 -13.36
C SER A 50 4.50 -13.40 -14.55
N GLY A 51 5.17 -14.32 -15.27
CA GLY A 51 4.59 -15.05 -16.40
C GLY A 51 5.22 -14.70 -17.74
N TYR A 52 4.43 -14.85 -18.78
CA TYR A 52 4.84 -14.62 -20.17
C TYR A 52 4.17 -13.37 -20.75
N ASP A 53 4.84 -12.73 -21.70
CA ASP A 53 4.33 -11.56 -22.40
C ASP A 53 2.98 -11.86 -23.09
N GLY A 54 1.94 -11.08 -22.75
CA GLY A 54 0.54 -11.33 -23.11
C GLY A 54 -0.22 -12.28 -22.18
N TYR A 55 0.47 -12.94 -21.23
CA TYR A 55 -0.11 -13.89 -20.27
C TYR A 55 0.40 -13.63 -18.84
N GLY A 56 0.93 -12.44 -18.59
CA GLY A 56 1.42 -12.07 -17.27
C GLY A 56 0.30 -11.94 -16.26
N THR A 57 0.64 -12.20 -15.01
CA THR A 57 -0.27 -12.07 -13.85
C THR A 57 0.37 -11.18 -12.82
N ALA A 58 -0.43 -10.31 -12.20
CA ALA A 58 -0.04 -9.44 -11.10
C ALA A 58 -0.67 -9.91 -9.80
N TYR A 59 0.13 -10.01 -8.75
CA TYR A 59 -0.29 -10.36 -7.41
C TYR A 59 0.01 -9.21 -6.45
N LEU A 60 -1.00 -8.79 -5.68
CA LEU A 60 -0.79 -7.85 -4.60
C LEU A 60 -0.32 -8.59 -3.35
N ASP A 61 0.75 -8.08 -2.77
CA ASP A 61 1.18 -8.45 -1.43
C ASP A 61 0.97 -7.23 -0.52
N ILE A 62 0.12 -7.40 0.48
CA ILE A 62 -0.28 -6.35 1.41
C ILE A 62 0.32 -6.69 2.77
N LYS A 63 1.10 -5.78 3.33
CA LYS A 63 1.65 -5.88 4.69
C LYS A 63 0.57 -5.55 5.72
N GLU A 64 -0.46 -6.43 5.80
CA GLU A 64 -1.65 -6.19 6.60
C GLU A 64 -1.34 -5.94 8.07
N ASP A 65 -0.55 -6.80 8.71
CA ASP A 65 -0.19 -6.67 10.13
C ASP A 65 0.47 -5.32 10.42
N LYS A 66 1.38 -4.88 9.52
CA LYS A 66 2.05 -3.60 9.68
C LYS A 66 1.07 -2.43 9.53
N LEU A 67 0.20 -2.48 8.53
CA LEU A 67 -0.82 -1.46 8.31
C LEU A 67 -1.78 -1.35 9.49
N VAL A 68 -2.26 -2.49 9.98
CA VAL A 68 -3.17 -2.59 11.12
C VAL A 68 -2.51 -1.98 12.37
N ASN A 69 -1.29 -2.39 12.69
CA ASN A 69 -0.57 -1.91 13.86
C ASN A 69 -0.29 -0.40 13.79
N ASP A 70 0.21 0.10 12.66
CA ASP A 70 0.57 1.51 12.50
C ASP A 70 -0.68 2.40 12.59
N VAL A 71 -1.77 2.04 11.91
CA VAL A 71 -3.04 2.78 11.93
C VAL A 71 -3.67 2.78 13.31
N TYR A 72 -3.73 1.62 13.97
CA TYR A 72 -4.31 1.49 15.30
C TYR A 72 -3.51 2.24 16.36
N THR A 73 -2.18 2.15 16.33
CA THR A 73 -1.29 2.86 17.28
C THR A 73 -1.53 4.36 17.19
N ILE A 74 -1.51 4.94 16.00
CA ILE A 74 -1.74 6.38 15.80
C ILE A 74 -3.13 6.79 16.30
N ALA A 75 -4.17 6.03 15.93
CA ALA A 75 -5.53 6.32 16.36
C ALA A 75 -5.69 6.24 17.89
N SER A 76 -5.06 5.25 18.53
CA SER A 76 -5.09 5.06 19.97
C SER A 76 -4.38 6.20 20.71
N GLU A 77 -3.23 6.63 20.24
CA GLU A 77 -2.49 7.77 20.81
C GLU A 77 -3.26 9.08 20.71
N LYS A 78 -3.98 9.28 19.60
CA LYS A 78 -4.73 10.52 19.36
C LYS A 78 -6.11 10.56 20.01
N LYS A 79 -6.79 9.43 20.09
CA LYS A 79 -8.20 9.36 20.51
C LYS A 79 -8.48 8.41 21.69
N GLY A 80 -7.48 7.65 22.15
CA GLY A 80 -7.66 6.76 23.28
C GLY A 80 -8.65 5.65 23.00
N LEU A 81 -8.41 4.86 21.94
CA LEU A 81 -9.29 3.75 21.57
C LEU A 81 -9.37 2.72 22.72
N THR A 82 -10.59 2.36 23.09
CA THR A 82 -10.87 1.34 24.10
C THR A 82 -11.87 0.34 23.57
N TYR A 83 -11.70 -0.94 23.92
CA TYR A 83 -12.63 -2.03 23.61
C TYR A 83 -12.77 -2.41 22.15
N VAL A 84 -11.81 -2.04 21.27
CA VAL A 84 -11.80 -2.42 19.85
C VAL A 84 -10.46 -3.07 19.54
N THR A 85 -10.48 -4.20 18.86
CA THR A 85 -9.25 -4.83 18.37
C THR A 85 -8.64 -4.02 17.24
N PRO A 86 -7.31 -4.09 17.00
CA PRO A 86 -6.68 -3.40 15.88
C PRO A 86 -7.32 -3.76 14.53
N GLU A 87 -7.63 -5.03 14.31
CA GLU A 87 -8.22 -5.56 13.07
C GLU A 87 -9.63 -5.02 12.84
N ASP A 88 -10.49 -5.06 13.87
CA ASP A 88 -11.86 -4.56 13.78
C ASP A 88 -11.87 -3.05 13.54
N PHE A 89 -10.96 -2.32 14.19
CA PHE A 89 -10.82 -0.90 13.98
C PHE A 89 -10.48 -0.55 12.53
N VAL A 90 -9.44 -1.19 11.98
CA VAL A 90 -8.97 -0.92 10.61
C VAL A 90 -9.99 -1.35 9.57
N THR A 91 -10.68 -2.48 9.80
CA THR A 91 -11.81 -2.93 8.97
C THR A 91 -12.92 -1.87 8.97
N GLY A 92 -13.22 -1.28 10.13
CA GLY A 92 -14.20 -0.23 10.29
C GLY A 92 -13.88 1.07 9.51
N LEU A 93 -12.60 1.32 9.20
CA LEU A 93 -12.18 2.43 8.34
C LEU A 93 -12.42 2.20 6.84
N GLY A 94 -12.79 0.97 6.46
CA GLY A 94 -13.09 0.58 5.08
C GLY A 94 -11.87 0.61 4.17
N ILE A 95 -10.69 0.33 4.71
CA ILE A 95 -9.44 0.28 3.92
C ILE A 95 -9.49 -0.94 3.00
N ASN A 96 -9.33 -0.70 1.70
CA ASN A 96 -9.32 -1.74 0.68
C ASN A 96 -8.39 -1.37 -0.47
N PHE A 97 -7.93 -2.37 -1.20
CA PHE A 97 -7.01 -2.24 -2.31
C PHE A 97 -7.63 -2.87 -3.56
N LYS A 98 -7.67 -2.13 -4.68
CA LYS A 98 -8.16 -2.63 -5.96
C LYS A 98 -7.09 -2.52 -7.02
N ILE A 99 -6.85 -3.61 -7.72
CA ILE A 99 -5.98 -3.64 -8.90
C ILE A 99 -6.81 -3.41 -10.17
N SER A 100 -6.28 -2.64 -11.11
CA SER A 100 -6.99 -2.33 -12.36
C SER A 100 -7.00 -3.49 -13.35
N LYS A 101 -5.92 -4.27 -13.39
CA LYS A 101 -5.73 -5.43 -14.27
C LYS A 101 -4.72 -6.37 -13.61
N ASP A 102 -5.12 -7.60 -13.37
CA ASP A 102 -4.33 -8.62 -12.67
C ASP A 102 -3.87 -9.76 -13.57
N SER A 103 -4.35 -9.84 -14.80
CA SER A 103 -4.08 -10.95 -15.70
C SER A 103 -3.95 -10.50 -17.16
N ARG A 104 -3.41 -11.38 -18.02
CA ARG A 104 -3.14 -11.12 -19.43
C ARG A 104 -2.29 -9.87 -19.65
N LEU A 105 -1.30 -9.71 -18.80
CA LEU A 105 -0.39 -8.57 -18.85
C LEU A 105 0.68 -8.78 -19.91
N SER A 106 1.02 -7.68 -20.58
CA SER A 106 2.13 -7.60 -21.54
C SER A 106 3.21 -6.64 -21.05
N ASN A 107 4.43 -6.82 -21.53
CA ASN A 107 5.49 -5.85 -21.28
C ASN A 107 5.08 -4.46 -21.81
N GLY A 108 5.21 -3.44 -20.96
CA GLY A 108 4.79 -2.07 -21.25
C GLY A 108 3.41 -1.72 -20.71
N ASP A 109 2.58 -2.70 -20.30
CA ASP A 109 1.31 -2.43 -19.63
C ASP A 109 1.55 -1.66 -18.33
N LYS A 110 0.49 -0.96 -17.87
CA LYS A 110 0.46 -0.25 -16.61
C LYS A 110 -0.61 -0.85 -15.70
N VAL A 111 -0.19 -1.32 -14.56
CA VAL A 111 -1.06 -1.83 -13.49
C VAL A 111 -1.25 -0.71 -12.48
N LYS A 112 -2.50 -0.34 -12.21
CA LYS A 112 -2.84 0.66 -11.19
C LYS A 112 -3.47 -0.03 -9.99
N ILE A 113 -2.93 0.28 -8.82
CA ILE A 113 -3.49 -0.11 -7.53
C ILE A 113 -4.20 1.12 -6.98
N LYS A 114 -5.49 1.01 -6.74
CA LYS A 114 -6.30 2.06 -6.13
C LYS A 114 -6.51 1.75 -4.66
N PHE A 115 -6.26 2.72 -3.81
CA PHE A 115 -6.54 2.67 -2.38
C PHE A 115 -7.93 3.25 -2.11
N ILE A 116 -8.75 2.52 -1.36
CA ILE A 116 -10.11 2.89 -1.01
C ILE A 116 -10.19 2.94 0.50
N PHE A 117 -10.77 4.00 1.04
CA PHE A 117 -10.96 4.19 2.48
C PHE A 117 -12.01 5.27 2.75
N ASP A 118 -12.59 5.27 3.95
CA ASP A 118 -13.50 6.31 4.38
C ASP A 118 -12.73 7.52 4.93
N ASN A 119 -12.57 8.53 4.09
CA ASN A 119 -11.84 9.76 4.42
C ASN A 119 -12.39 10.49 5.65
N LYS A 120 -13.70 10.40 5.93
CA LYS A 120 -14.30 11.06 7.10
C LYS A 120 -13.87 10.34 8.36
N LYS A 121 -14.07 9.04 8.41
CA LYS A 121 -13.67 8.19 9.54
C LYS A 121 -12.17 8.32 9.83
N VAL A 122 -11.33 8.22 8.81
CA VAL A 122 -9.87 8.33 8.96
C VAL A 122 -9.49 9.67 9.62
N LYS A 123 -10.08 10.79 9.16
CA LYS A 123 -9.83 12.12 9.74
C LYS A 123 -10.29 12.27 11.17
N GLU A 124 -11.39 11.63 11.56
CA GLU A 124 -11.90 11.64 12.94
C GLU A 124 -10.87 11.10 13.94
N TYR A 125 -10.04 10.16 13.50
CA TYR A 125 -8.97 9.58 14.31
C TYR A 125 -7.62 10.30 14.16
N GLY A 126 -7.61 11.48 13.53
CA GLY A 126 -6.40 12.28 13.35
C GLY A 126 -5.38 11.65 12.40
N ILE A 127 -5.85 10.84 11.45
CA ILE A 127 -5.04 10.21 10.41
C ILE A 127 -5.35 10.85 9.06
N LYS A 128 -4.34 10.94 8.21
CA LYS A 128 -4.45 11.32 6.81
C LYS A 128 -3.70 10.30 5.96
N PHE A 129 -4.42 9.58 5.11
CA PHE A 129 -3.77 8.72 4.13
C PHE A 129 -3.25 9.54 2.94
N LYS A 130 -2.05 9.16 2.50
CA LYS A 130 -1.40 9.68 1.30
C LYS A 130 -1.28 8.53 0.29
N GLY A 131 -1.26 8.88 -1.00
CA GLY A 131 -1.11 7.91 -2.07
C GLY A 131 -2.44 7.24 -2.43
N GLU A 132 -3.32 7.94 -3.16
CA GLU A 132 -4.61 7.37 -3.60
C GLU A 132 -4.47 6.26 -4.63
N THR A 133 -3.35 6.28 -5.38
CA THR A 133 -3.03 5.28 -6.40
C THR A 133 -1.54 5.00 -6.47
N LYS A 134 -1.18 3.76 -6.82
CA LYS A 134 0.18 3.36 -7.18
C LYS A 134 0.16 2.78 -8.59
N GLU A 135 1.01 3.28 -9.47
CA GLU A 135 1.15 2.77 -10.84
C GLU A 135 2.45 1.97 -10.97
N ILE A 136 2.36 0.79 -11.55
CA ILE A 136 3.49 -0.11 -11.78
C ILE A 136 3.52 -0.44 -13.26
N LYS A 137 4.68 -0.27 -13.88
CA LYS A 137 4.92 -0.66 -15.26
C LYS A 137 5.30 -2.13 -15.32
N VAL A 138 4.63 -2.87 -16.18
CA VAL A 138 4.92 -4.28 -16.42
C VAL A 138 6.18 -4.41 -17.26
N GLU A 139 7.17 -5.10 -16.72
CA GLU A 139 8.45 -5.34 -17.38
C GLU A 139 8.94 -6.76 -17.10
N LYS A 140 9.87 -7.24 -17.94
CA LYS A 140 10.59 -8.52 -17.74
C LYS A 140 9.73 -9.78 -17.82
N LEU A 141 8.52 -9.71 -18.40
CA LEU A 141 7.79 -10.92 -18.75
C LEU A 141 8.53 -11.69 -19.85
N LYS A 142 8.54 -13.01 -19.73
CA LYS A 142 9.21 -13.91 -20.66
C LYS A 142 8.53 -13.87 -22.03
N LYS A 143 9.31 -13.84 -23.11
CA LYS A 143 8.74 -13.91 -24.45
C LYS A 143 8.16 -15.28 -24.75
N VAL A 144 6.96 -15.32 -25.33
CA VAL A 144 6.35 -16.55 -25.81
C VAL A 144 6.94 -16.90 -27.17
N LYS A 145 7.41 -18.14 -27.31
CA LYS A 145 7.74 -18.69 -28.64
C LYS A 145 6.48 -19.30 -29.25
N LYS A 146 6.00 -18.72 -30.36
CA LYS A 146 4.95 -19.36 -31.17
C LYS A 146 5.56 -20.50 -31.94
N VAL A 147 5.13 -21.71 -31.67
CA VAL A 147 5.52 -22.90 -32.42
C VAL A 147 4.31 -23.33 -33.26
N ASP A 148 4.48 -23.35 -34.57
CA ASP A 148 3.49 -23.91 -35.47
C ASP A 148 3.66 -25.44 -35.52
N ILE A 149 2.85 -26.11 -34.72
CA ILE A 149 2.90 -27.58 -34.61
C ILE A 149 2.55 -28.26 -35.94
N PHE A 150 1.67 -27.64 -36.71
CA PHE A 150 1.25 -28.24 -37.99
C PHE A 150 2.34 -28.25 -39.06
N LYS A 151 3.28 -27.29 -39.04
CA LYS A 151 4.44 -27.29 -39.92
C LYS A 151 5.41 -28.44 -39.70
N LYS A 152 5.39 -29.04 -38.50
CA LYS A 152 6.26 -30.15 -38.10
C LYS A 152 5.55 -31.50 -38.10
N LEU A 153 4.25 -31.50 -38.33
CA LEU A 153 3.44 -32.71 -38.35
C LEU A 153 3.66 -33.42 -39.70
N LYS A 154 4.27 -34.61 -39.69
CA LYS A 154 4.34 -35.52 -40.82
C LYS A 154 3.31 -36.61 -40.58
N LEU A 155 2.23 -36.58 -41.36
CA LEU A 155 1.22 -37.64 -41.33
C LEU A 155 1.66 -38.73 -42.32
N LYS A 156 1.70 -39.97 -41.88
CA LYS A 156 1.79 -41.15 -42.73
C LYS A 156 0.42 -41.79 -42.78
N PHE A 157 -0.01 -42.07 -43.99
CA PHE A 157 -1.23 -42.83 -44.20
C PHE A 157 -0.84 -44.26 -44.61
N SER A 158 -1.49 -45.24 -44.00
CA SER A 158 -1.31 -46.65 -44.32
C SER A 158 -2.66 -47.35 -44.44
N GLY A 159 -2.73 -48.40 -45.21
CA GLY A 159 -3.96 -49.11 -45.54
C GLY A 159 -4.45 -48.84 -46.93
N ASP A 160 -5.42 -49.64 -47.37
CA ASP A 160 -6.05 -49.52 -48.69
C ASP A 160 -7.30 -48.65 -48.58
N ALA A 161 -7.56 -47.87 -49.63
CA ALA A 161 -8.78 -47.08 -49.70
C ALA A 161 -10.01 -48.02 -49.89
N PRO A 162 -11.11 -47.79 -49.16
CA PRO A 162 -11.47 -46.67 -48.29
C PRO A 162 -11.12 -46.81 -46.81
N GLU A 163 -10.37 -47.80 -46.40
CA GLU A 163 -10.07 -48.14 -45.00
C GLU A 163 -8.75 -47.53 -44.52
N ALA A 164 -8.19 -46.58 -45.24
CA ALA A 164 -6.95 -45.91 -44.82
C ALA A 164 -7.17 -45.09 -43.54
N TYR A 165 -6.31 -45.33 -42.54
CA TYR A 165 -6.27 -44.57 -41.31
C TYR A 165 -4.88 -44.00 -41.04
N THR A 166 -4.83 -42.99 -40.23
CA THR A 166 -3.57 -42.38 -39.83
C THR A 166 -3.08 -42.95 -38.52
N ASP A 167 -1.87 -43.46 -38.51
CA ASP A 167 -1.13 -43.81 -37.32
C ASP A 167 0.12 -42.92 -37.21
N GLY A 168 0.34 -42.31 -36.09
CA GLY A 168 1.50 -41.45 -35.93
C GLY A 168 1.67 -40.85 -34.56
N ASP A 169 2.90 -40.95 -34.02
CA ASP A 169 3.33 -40.29 -32.80
C ASP A 169 3.78 -38.85 -33.11
N VAL A 170 3.26 -37.90 -32.33
CA VAL A 170 3.70 -36.50 -32.35
C VAL A 170 4.75 -36.29 -31.23
N THR A 171 6.02 -36.21 -31.62
CA THR A 171 7.07 -35.87 -30.67
C THR A 171 7.47 -34.42 -30.81
N LEU A 172 7.24 -33.63 -29.78
CA LEU A 172 7.73 -32.25 -29.68
C LEU A 172 9.17 -32.29 -29.12
N LYS A 173 10.13 -31.82 -29.90
CA LYS A 173 11.53 -31.62 -29.48
C LYS A 173 11.80 -30.16 -29.17
#